data_a7a170d0e99515acbe5863cad638e889
#
_entry.id   a7a170d0e99515acbe5863cad638e889
#
_cell.length_a   1.000
_cell.length_b   1.000
_cell.length_c   1.000
_cell.angle_alpha   90.00
_cell.angle_beta   90.00
_cell.angle_gamma   90.00
#
_symmetry.space_group_name_H-M   'P 1'
#
loop_
_entity.id
_entity.type
_entity.pdbx_description
1 polymer ?
#
loop_
_entity_poly.entity_id
_entity_poly.type
_entity_poly.pdbx_seq_one_letter_code
_entity_poly.pdbx_strand_id
1 'polypeptide(L)'
;MSNCITCAGYLKNTGVPAGVKPFGRIVGMYLVPINADDGSVNSLDVSAFGTALDTALLGRINNADASKRFYPLLDLKNVEAPQEDATFEEDSAGTRVKVRDGRQSMTYEFWGQSRQFFKQIVGMCVPFGVILIDECGNLLGEYDEVGEKLYPREVNYASYDAKYLNTTADATSKIPVTFDFALFTSEADQVMLSISQFSAVSPLKLKGMLDLVFTITPVATGSITAQINFIYGTVGAKIPWKGATISALTVVNETTVSSASPTAVTHNGDGNYTITYSGSSAGNKLHLEAFKTATANNENGVEGNSAQWTEL
;
A
#
# COMPACT_ATOMS: atom_id res chain seq x y z
N MET A 1 25.89 2.02 2.24
CA MET A 1 25.69 0.61 2.64
C MET A 1 25.07 0.65 4.02
N SER A 2 23.80 0.26 4.11
CA SER A 2 23.10 0.14 5.39
C SER A 2 23.76 -0.96 6.22
N ASN A 3 24.27 -0.60 7.40
CA ASN A 3 24.86 -1.57 8.33
C ASN A 3 23.76 -2.31 9.09
N CYS A 4 22.94 -3.09 8.38
CA CYS A 4 22.05 -4.05 9.01
C CYS A 4 22.90 -5.19 9.63
N ILE A 5 23.69 -4.84 10.63
CA ILE A 5 24.59 -5.78 11.31
C ILE A 5 23.73 -6.72 12.15
N THR A 6 23.79 -8.00 11.84
CA THR A 6 23.39 -9.04 12.78
C THR A 6 24.31 -8.91 13.99
N CYS A 7 23.82 -8.36 15.11
CA CYS A 7 24.58 -8.28 16.34
C CYS A 7 24.78 -9.69 16.90
N ALA A 8 25.93 -10.27 16.60
CA ALA A 8 26.38 -11.54 17.21
C ALA A 8 27.21 -11.29 18.48
N GLY A 9 26.98 -10.20 19.18
CA GLY A 9 27.71 -9.84 20.40
C GLY A 9 26.87 -10.07 21.64
N TYR A 10 27.40 -10.82 22.60
CA TYR A 10 26.77 -11.05 23.90
C TYR A 10 27.12 -9.89 24.85
N LEU A 11 26.14 -9.10 25.26
CA LEU A 11 26.23 -8.30 26.48
C LEU A 11 25.95 -9.24 27.65
N LYS A 12 27.01 -9.67 28.33
CA LYS A 12 26.89 -10.53 29.52
C LYS A 12 26.39 -9.70 30.71
N ASN A 13 25.39 -10.22 31.40
CA ASN A 13 24.94 -9.76 32.73
C ASN A 13 24.22 -8.40 32.80
N THR A 14 23.60 -7.91 31.71
CA THR A 14 22.79 -6.69 31.76
C THR A 14 21.28 -6.98 31.97
N GLY A 15 20.86 -8.27 31.98
CA GLY A 15 19.43 -8.61 31.99
C GLY A 15 18.69 -8.32 30.71
N VAL A 16 19.32 -7.69 29.72
CA VAL A 16 18.75 -7.45 28.40
C VAL A 16 19.17 -8.58 27.46
N PRO A 17 18.25 -9.23 26.76
CA PRO A 17 18.58 -10.27 25.79
C PRO A 17 19.53 -9.71 24.73
N ALA A 18 20.67 -10.35 24.53
CA ALA A 18 21.59 -9.99 23.46
C ALA A 18 20.93 -10.25 22.09
N GLY A 19 21.05 -9.31 21.17
CA GLY A 19 20.61 -9.50 19.78
C GLY A 19 19.25 -8.89 19.41
N VAL A 20 18.51 -8.31 20.35
CA VAL A 20 17.33 -7.52 20.00
C VAL A 20 17.83 -6.15 19.50
N LYS A 21 17.70 -5.92 18.21
CA LYS A 21 17.99 -4.61 17.61
C LYS A 21 16.84 -3.66 17.90
N PRO A 22 17.13 -2.39 18.21
CA PRO A 22 16.10 -1.36 18.14
C PRO A 22 15.58 -1.23 16.71
N PHE A 23 14.35 -0.75 16.56
CA PHE A 23 13.81 -0.39 15.27
C PHE A 23 14.71 0.69 14.61
N GLY A 24 15.08 0.49 13.37
CA GLY A 24 16.02 1.34 12.65
C GLY A 24 15.38 2.62 12.11
N ARG A 25 16.11 3.31 11.23
CA ARG A 25 15.57 4.48 10.55
C ARG A 25 14.40 4.08 9.65
N ILE A 26 13.29 4.79 9.77
CA ILE A 26 12.11 4.59 8.94
C ILE A 26 12.43 5.01 7.49
N VAL A 27 12.15 4.13 6.55
CA VAL A 27 12.36 4.35 5.11
C VAL A 27 11.10 4.06 4.28
N GLY A 28 10.09 3.46 4.88
CA GLY A 28 8.84 3.13 4.25
C GLY A 28 7.73 2.90 5.25
N MET A 29 6.53 2.72 4.74
CA MET A 29 5.35 2.32 5.51
C MET A 29 4.33 1.61 4.63
N TYR A 30 3.44 0.85 5.25
CA TYR A 30 2.18 0.46 4.64
C TYR A 30 1.09 1.37 5.19
N LEU A 31 0.35 2.04 4.30
CA LEU A 31 -0.93 2.63 4.67
C LEU A 31 -1.99 1.53 4.64
N VAL A 32 -2.78 1.45 5.69
CA VAL A 32 -3.77 0.39 5.87
C VAL A 32 -5.08 1.04 6.30
N PRO A 33 -6.20 0.89 5.56
CA PRO A 33 -7.51 1.26 6.07
C PRO A 33 -7.76 0.55 7.41
N ILE A 34 -8.27 1.26 8.42
CA ILE A 34 -8.50 0.64 9.74
C ILE A 34 -9.55 -0.45 9.64
N ASN A 35 -10.67 -0.14 8.99
CA ASN A 35 -11.77 -1.09 8.80
C ASN A 35 -11.96 -1.39 7.31
N ALA A 36 -12.25 -2.63 7.00
CA ALA A 36 -12.74 -3.02 5.70
C ALA A 36 -14.23 -2.68 5.54
N ASP A 37 -14.74 -2.70 4.31
CA ASP A 37 -16.13 -2.41 4.00
C ASP A 37 -17.12 -3.39 4.67
N ASP A 38 -16.66 -4.61 5.00
CA ASP A 38 -17.43 -5.60 5.77
C ASP A 38 -17.41 -5.37 7.29
N GLY A 39 -16.75 -4.30 7.76
CA GLY A 39 -16.60 -3.95 9.17
C GLY A 39 -15.47 -4.70 9.90
N SER A 40 -14.74 -5.58 9.24
CA SER A 40 -13.59 -6.24 9.85
C SER A 40 -12.40 -5.29 10.00
N VAL A 41 -11.65 -5.42 11.11
CA VAL A 41 -10.43 -4.63 11.32
C VAL A 41 -9.28 -5.24 10.54
N ASN A 42 -8.56 -4.41 9.80
CA ASN A 42 -7.42 -4.85 9.00
C ASN A 42 -6.19 -5.12 9.87
N SER A 43 -5.55 -6.26 9.64
CA SER A 43 -4.35 -6.70 10.36
C SER A 43 -3.53 -7.66 9.50
N LEU A 44 -2.26 -7.83 9.84
CA LEU A 44 -1.41 -8.88 9.30
C LEU A 44 -1.39 -10.05 10.29
N ASP A 45 -1.73 -11.24 9.82
CA ASP A 45 -1.61 -12.47 10.61
C ASP A 45 -0.12 -12.83 10.74
N VAL A 46 0.35 -12.95 11.97
CA VAL A 46 1.74 -13.26 12.31
C VAL A 46 1.85 -14.53 13.18
N SER A 47 0.80 -15.34 13.21
CA SER A 47 0.76 -16.63 13.92
C SER A 47 1.80 -17.65 13.39
N ALA A 48 2.24 -17.46 12.14
CA ALA A 48 3.25 -18.31 11.50
C ALA A 48 4.30 -17.46 10.80
N PHE A 49 5.51 -18.00 10.66
CA PHE A 49 6.66 -17.35 10.05
C PHE A 49 7.04 -17.99 8.71
N GLY A 50 8.03 -17.42 8.03
CA GLY A 50 8.53 -17.92 6.76
C GLY A 50 7.51 -17.77 5.63
N THR A 51 7.29 -18.83 4.85
CA THR A 51 6.41 -18.82 3.67
C THR A 51 4.97 -18.45 4.00
N ALA A 52 4.45 -18.79 5.18
CA ALA A 52 3.10 -18.43 5.59
C ALA A 52 2.97 -16.93 5.81
N LEU A 53 3.92 -16.30 6.47
CA LEU A 53 3.96 -14.84 6.66
C LEU A 53 4.18 -14.11 5.33
N ASP A 54 5.06 -14.63 4.45
CA ASP A 54 5.24 -14.11 3.09
C ASP A 54 3.91 -14.09 2.33
N THR A 55 3.16 -15.19 2.41
CA THR A 55 1.86 -15.32 1.74
C THR A 55 0.82 -14.37 2.34
N ALA A 56 0.79 -14.22 3.67
CA ALA A 56 -0.11 -13.31 4.35
C ALA A 56 0.14 -11.85 3.93
N LEU A 57 1.39 -11.39 3.92
CA LEU A 57 1.75 -10.03 3.53
C LEU A 57 1.45 -9.77 2.04
N LEU A 58 1.83 -10.69 1.15
CA LEU A 58 1.50 -10.58 -0.29
C LEU A 58 0.00 -10.60 -0.52
N GLY A 59 -0.74 -11.42 0.22
CA GLY A 59 -2.20 -11.48 0.16
C GLY A 59 -2.88 -10.17 0.57
N ARG A 60 -2.30 -9.44 1.54
CA ARG A 60 -2.79 -8.12 1.93
C ARG A 60 -2.49 -7.06 0.87
N ILE A 61 -1.30 -7.06 0.27
CA ILE A 61 -0.95 -6.09 -0.78
C ILE A 61 -1.75 -6.33 -2.07
N ASN A 62 -2.00 -7.60 -2.40
CA ASN A 62 -2.69 -8.03 -3.60
C ASN A 62 -4.19 -8.29 -3.39
N ASN A 63 -4.78 -7.81 -2.30
CA ASN A 63 -6.20 -8.05 -2.05
C ASN A 63 -7.04 -7.37 -3.13
N ALA A 64 -7.99 -8.10 -3.72
CA ALA A 64 -8.92 -7.54 -4.71
C ALA A 64 -9.85 -6.49 -4.10
N ASP A 65 -10.21 -6.66 -2.82
CA ASP A 65 -10.94 -5.68 -2.04
C ASP A 65 -9.98 -4.57 -1.57
N ALA A 66 -10.13 -3.37 -2.13
CA ALA A 66 -9.31 -2.21 -1.82
C ALA A 66 -9.39 -1.81 -0.35
N SER A 67 -10.52 -2.07 0.33
CA SER A 67 -10.70 -1.76 1.75
C SER A 67 -9.87 -2.66 2.68
N LYS A 68 -9.41 -3.82 2.18
CA LYS A 68 -8.56 -4.80 2.91
C LYS A 68 -7.09 -4.75 2.52
N ARG A 69 -6.75 -3.85 1.61
CA ARG A 69 -5.42 -3.79 0.99
C ARG A 69 -4.44 -2.99 1.83
N PHE A 70 -3.19 -3.45 1.85
CA PHE A 70 -2.05 -2.71 2.37
C PHE A 70 -1.38 -1.97 1.21
N TYR A 71 -1.21 -0.65 1.37
CA TYR A 71 -0.66 0.23 0.34
C TYR A 71 0.80 0.57 0.68
N PRO A 72 1.79 -0.05 0.03
CA PRO A 72 3.19 0.21 0.33
C PRO A 72 3.61 1.60 -0.17
N LEU A 73 4.12 2.41 0.73
CA LEU A 73 4.79 3.68 0.47
C LEU A 73 6.26 3.54 0.86
N LEU A 74 7.10 3.38 -0.14
CA LEU A 74 8.53 3.16 0.04
C LEU A 74 9.32 4.42 -0.35
N ASP A 75 10.61 4.42 -0.01
CA ASP A 75 11.54 5.49 -0.35
C ASP A 75 11.19 6.86 0.27
N LEU A 76 10.70 6.84 1.52
CA LEU A 76 10.44 8.04 2.31
C LEU A 76 11.74 8.79 2.58
N LYS A 77 11.69 10.12 2.44
CA LYS A 77 12.81 11.03 2.70
C LYS A 77 12.49 11.96 3.87
N ASN A 78 13.53 12.41 4.55
CA ASN A 78 13.41 13.41 5.63
C ASN A 78 12.34 13.01 6.66
N VAL A 79 12.38 11.73 7.09
CA VAL A 79 11.41 11.22 8.07
C VAL A 79 11.77 11.73 9.44
N GLU A 80 10.81 12.40 10.08
CA GLU A 80 10.88 12.88 11.46
C GLU A 80 9.64 12.36 12.21
N ALA A 81 9.83 11.87 13.41
CA ALA A 81 8.77 11.40 14.30
C ALA A 81 8.88 12.07 15.68
N PRO A 82 8.64 13.38 15.76
CA PRO A 82 8.74 14.10 17.02
C PRO A 82 7.64 13.65 17.99
N GLN A 83 7.99 13.62 19.26
CA GLN A 83 7.08 13.35 20.36
C GLN A 83 7.07 14.55 21.29
N GLU A 84 5.89 15.08 21.57
CA GLU A 84 5.70 16.13 22.59
C GLU A 84 5.81 15.51 23.99
N ASP A 85 6.24 16.31 24.95
CA ASP A 85 6.22 15.92 26.36
C ASP A 85 4.79 15.83 26.88
N ALA A 86 4.57 14.93 27.84
CA ALA A 86 3.29 14.86 28.56
C ALA A 86 3.01 16.16 29.30
N THR A 87 1.75 16.58 29.31
CA THR A 87 1.31 17.77 30.06
C THR A 87 0.99 17.39 31.50
N PHE A 88 1.51 18.14 32.46
CA PHE A 88 1.30 17.96 33.86
C PHE A 88 0.66 19.21 34.47
N GLU A 89 -0.24 19.03 35.42
CA GLU A 89 -0.70 20.07 36.33
C GLU A 89 -0.13 19.81 37.72
N GLU A 90 0.16 20.89 38.45
CA GLU A 90 0.68 20.84 39.81
C GLU A 90 -0.40 21.36 40.75
N ASP A 91 -0.75 20.58 41.76
CA ASP A 91 -1.71 20.99 42.77
C ASP A 91 -1.06 21.94 43.79
N SER A 92 -1.90 22.53 44.67
CA SER A 92 -1.43 23.47 45.70
C SER A 92 -0.48 22.82 46.71
N ALA A 93 -0.35 21.53 46.76
CA ALA A 93 0.56 20.78 47.60
C ALA A 93 1.90 20.44 46.89
N GLY A 94 2.05 20.83 45.63
CA GLY A 94 3.26 20.54 44.84
C GLY A 94 3.24 19.14 44.18
N THR A 95 2.10 18.45 44.18
CA THR A 95 1.97 17.16 43.54
C THR A 95 1.69 17.34 42.05
N ARG A 96 2.53 16.73 41.20
CA ARG A 96 2.35 16.79 39.74
C ARG A 96 1.46 15.64 39.27
N VAL A 97 0.36 15.97 38.60
CA VAL A 97 -0.56 15.01 38.03
C VAL A 97 -0.49 15.10 36.51
N LYS A 98 -0.32 13.97 35.84
CA LYS A 98 -0.32 13.90 34.38
C LYS A 98 -1.74 14.12 33.87
N VAL A 99 -1.92 15.16 33.04
CA VAL A 99 -3.23 15.54 32.47
C VAL A 99 -3.46 14.87 31.13
N ARG A 100 -2.41 14.82 30.29
CA ARG A 100 -2.47 14.14 28.98
C ARG A 100 -1.10 13.64 28.59
N ASP A 101 -1.10 12.61 27.74
CA ASP A 101 0.10 12.15 27.06
C ASP A 101 0.55 13.15 25.99
N GLY A 102 1.85 13.17 25.73
CA GLY A 102 2.40 13.94 24.62
C GLY A 102 1.88 13.42 23.27
N ARG A 103 1.69 14.34 22.34
CA ARG A 103 1.30 14.00 20.98
C ARG A 103 2.51 13.44 20.23
N GLN A 104 2.28 12.39 19.45
CA GLN A 104 3.26 11.87 18.51
C GLN A 104 2.85 12.25 17.10
N SER A 105 3.75 12.90 16.39
CA SER A 105 3.54 13.31 15.00
C SER A 105 4.54 12.59 14.09
N MET A 106 4.24 12.55 12.82
CA MET A 106 5.17 12.06 11.80
C MET A 106 5.16 12.99 10.61
N THR A 107 6.36 13.33 10.14
CA THR A 107 6.56 14.14 8.92
C THR A 107 7.52 13.40 8.01
N TYR A 108 7.24 13.38 6.71
CA TYR A 108 8.10 12.79 5.69
C TYR A 108 7.88 13.44 4.33
N GLU A 109 8.77 13.16 3.39
CA GLU A 109 8.70 13.71 2.04
C GLU A 109 8.80 12.60 0.99
N PHE A 110 8.05 12.75 -0.10
CA PHE A 110 8.32 12.06 -1.36
C PHE A 110 8.99 13.02 -2.33
N TRP A 111 10.02 12.56 -3.02
CA TRP A 111 10.75 13.36 -4.00
C TRP A 111 10.51 12.88 -5.42
N GLY A 112 10.37 13.81 -6.35
CA GLY A 112 10.24 13.50 -7.78
C GLY A 112 8.95 12.79 -8.19
N GLN A 113 7.94 12.76 -7.33
CA GLN A 113 6.68 12.10 -7.60
C GLN A 113 5.75 12.95 -8.48
N SER A 114 4.86 12.28 -9.21
CA SER A 114 3.90 12.92 -10.10
C SER A 114 2.76 13.61 -9.34
N ARG A 115 2.09 14.57 -10.00
CA ARG A 115 0.86 15.17 -9.47
C ARG A 115 -0.28 14.16 -9.33
N GLN A 116 -0.27 13.09 -10.12
CA GLN A 116 -1.26 12.02 -10.01
C GLN A 116 -1.08 11.23 -8.71
N PHE A 117 0.17 10.92 -8.35
CA PHE A 117 0.49 10.30 -7.07
C PHE A 117 0.04 11.20 -5.89
N PHE A 118 0.29 12.52 -5.99
CA PHE A 118 -0.20 13.47 -5.00
C PHE A 118 -1.73 13.44 -4.85
N LYS A 119 -2.48 13.39 -5.99
CA LYS A 119 -3.95 13.27 -5.92
C LYS A 119 -4.42 12.01 -5.22
N GLN A 120 -3.72 10.89 -5.40
CA GLN A 120 -4.06 9.65 -4.72
C GLN A 120 -3.81 9.74 -3.21
N ILE A 121 -2.68 10.33 -2.80
CA ILE A 121 -2.36 10.51 -1.38
C ILE A 121 -3.35 11.46 -0.70
N VAL A 122 -3.69 12.59 -1.33
CA VAL A 122 -4.68 13.54 -0.77
C VAL A 122 -6.11 13.03 -0.87
N GLY A 123 -6.40 12.18 -1.86
CA GLY A 123 -7.73 11.64 -2.11
C GLY A 123 -8.16 10.50 -1.18
N MET A 124 -7.32 10.10 -0.23
CA MET A 124 -7.70 9.12 0.78
C MET A 124 -8.77 9.71 1.70
N CYS A 125 -9.98 9.15 1.64
CA CYS A 125 -11.16 9.63 2.40
C CYS A 125 -11.61 8.66 3.49
N VAL A 126 -10.77 7.69 3.85
CA VAL A 126 -11.07 6.67 4.86
C VAL A 126 -10.09 6.76 6.02
N PRO A 127 -10.51 6.49 7.26
CA PRO A 127 -9.59 6.35 8.39
C PRO A 127 -8.55 5.26 8.10
N PHE A 128 -7.30 5.57 8.32
CA PHE A 128 -6.19 4.66 8.07
C PHE A 128 -5.19 4.67 9.22
N GLY A 129 -4.41 3.63 9.26
CA GLY A 129 -3.23 3.52 10.11
C GLY A 129 -1.99 3.19 9.30
N VAL A 130 -0.86 3.11 9.96
CA VAL A 130 0.42 2.82 9.34
C VAL A 130 1.14 1.67 10.05
N ILE A 131 1.76 0.80 9.25
CA ILE A 131 2.79 -0.13 9.69
C ILE A 131 4.10 0.41 9.15
N LEU A 132 5.03 0.77 10.03
CA LEU A 132 6.30 1.40 9.64
C LEU A 132 7.32 0.36 9.19
N ILE A 133 8.21 0.74 8.28
CA ILE A 133 9.26 -0.12 7.74
C ILE A 133 10.61 0.58 7.95
N ASP A 134 11.55 -0.13 8.58
CA ASP A 134 12.90 0.38 8.78
C ASP A 134 13.84 0.06 7.60
N GLU A 135 15.05 0.61 7.64
CA GLU A 135 16.07 0.41 6.60
C GLU A 135 16.55 -1.04 6.47
N CYS A 136 16.27 -1.88 7.45
CA CYS A 136 16.54 -3.32 7.40
C CYS A 136 15.37 -4.13 6.87
N GLY A 137 14.17 -3.53 6.74
CA GLY A 137 12.95 -4.19 6.31
C GLY A 137 12.14 -4.78 7.46
N ASN A 138 12.45 -4.43 8.72
CA ASN A 138 11.61 -4.80 9.85
C ASN A 138 10.33 -3.97 9.83
N LEU A 139 9.23 -4.57 10.29
CA LEU A 139 7.93 -3.91 10.42
C LEU A 139 7.69 -3.50 11.87
N LEU A 140 7.09 -2.34 12.08
CA LEU A 140 6.63 -1.86 13.40
C LEU A 140 5.15 -1.54 13.33
N GLY A 141 4.38 -2.16 14.20
CA GLY A 141 2.94 -1.95 14.35
C GLY A 141 2.47 -2.30 15.74
N GLU A 142 1.17 -2.25 15.98
CA GLU A 142 0.55 -2.65 17.25
C GLU A 142 0.28 -4.16 17.24
N TYR A 143 0.64 -4.85 18.30
CA TYR A 143 0.58 -6.32 18.36
C TYR A 143 -0.46 -6.79 19.37
N ASP A 144 -1.34 -7.67 18.90
CA ASP A 144 -2.25 -8.42 19.74
C ASP A 144 -1.68 -9.83 20.02
N GLU A 145 -1.25 -10.07 21.25
CA GLU A 145 -0.69 -11.35 21.67
C GLU A 145 -1.71 -12.49 21.62
N VAL A 146 -3.00 -12.21 21.85
CA VAL A 146 -4.05 -13.23 21.89
C VAL A 146 -4.45 -13.66 20.49
N GLY A 147 -4.57 -12.70 19.58
CA GLY A 147 -4.94 -12.95 18.20
C GLY A 147 -3.75 -13.22 17.28
N GLU A 148 -2.52 -13.08 17.74
CA GLU A 148 -1.30 -13.18 16.95
C GLU A 148 -1.35 -12.33 15.69
N LYS A 149 -1.78 -11.05 15.83
CA LYS A 149 -2.01 -10.11 14.73
C LYS A 149 -1.22 -8.84 14.93
N LEU A 150 -0.65 -8.33 13.84
CA LEU A 150 -0.03 -7.01 13.77
C LEU A 150 -1.03 -6.04 13.13
N TYR A 151 -1.44 -5.06 13.91
CA TYR A 151 -2.35 -3.99 13.49
C TYR A 151 -1.57 -2.76 13.06
N PRO A 152 -2.13 -1.96 12.13
CA PRO A 152 -1.58 -0.65 11.81
C PRO A 152 -1.80 0.30 12.99
N ARG A 153 -0.81 1.13 13.28
CA ARG A 153 -0.96 2.22 14.22
C ARG A 153 -1.88 3.28 13.66
N GLU A 154 -2.94 3.59 14.36
CA GLU A 154 -3.97 4.51 13.87
C GLU A 154 -3.45 5.95 13.73
N VAL A 155 -3.82 6.59 12.62
CA VAL A 155 -3.53 7.98 12.32
C VAL A 155 -4.75 8.84 12.62
N ASN A 156 -4.53 9.97 13.28
CA ASN A 156 -5.58 10.98 13.40
C ASN A 156 -5.82 11.61 12.03
N TYR A 157 -6.80 11.10 11.32
CA TYR A 157 -7.12 11.53 9.95
C TYR A 157 -7.34 13.05 9.82
N ALA A 158 -7.87 13.70 10.85
CA ALA A 158 -8.08 15.15 10.83
C ALA A 158 -6.78 15.98 10.83
N SER A 159 -5.65 15.37 11.23
CA SER A 159 -4.33 16.01 11.22
C SER A 159 -3.54 15.75 9.93
N TYR A 160 -4.04 14.87 9.06
CA TYR A 160 -3.35 14.50 7.83
C TYR A 160 -3.33 15.66 6.84
N ASP A 161 -2.13 16.11 6.47
CA ASP A 161 -1.90 17.19 5.50
C ASP A 161 -0.79 16.78 4.52
N ALA A 162 -1.01 17.04 3.25
CA ALA A 162 -0.03 16.84 2.20
C ALA A 162 -0.04 18.01 1.23
N LYS A 163 1.15 18.44 0.78
CA LYS A 163 1.32 19.57 -0.14
C LYS A 163 2.18 19.18 -1.33
N TYR A 164 1.90 19.73 -2.50
CA TYR A 164 2.74 19.56 -3.68
C TYR A 164 3.62 20.78 -3.90
N LEU A 165 4.92 20.62 -3.72
CA LEU A 165 5.92 21.65 -4.02
C LEU A 165 6.50 21.40 -5.41
N ASN A 166 6.36 22.38 -6.30
CA ASN A 166 6.87 22.29 -7.66
C ASN A 166 8.40 22.29 -7.69
N THR A 167 8.96 21.73 -8.75
CA THR A 167 10.38 21.85 -9.09
C THR A 167 10.76 23.32 -9.27
N THR A 168 11.89 23.71 -8.69
CA THR A 168 12.55 25.02 -8.88
C THR A 168 13.92 24.81 -9.54
N ALA A 169 14.66 25.90 -9.79
CA ALA A 169 16.02 25.81 -10.35
C ALA A 169 16.96 24.94 -9.47
N ASP A 170 16.76 25.00 -8.14
CA ASP A 170 17.68 24.40 -7.16
C ASP A 170 17.08 23.18 -6.42
N ALA A 171 15.82 22.82 -6.67
CA ALA A 171 15.15 21.75 -5.96
C ALA A 171 14.18 20.96 -6.85
N THR A 172 14.20 19.63 -6.70
CA THR A 172 13.21 18.76 -7.32
C THR A 172 11.83 18.94 -6.67
N SER A 173 10.77 18.49 -7.36
CA SER A 173 9.42 18.46 -6.77
C SER A 173 9.40 17.59 -5.51
N LYS A 174 8.64 18.03 -4.51
CA LYS A 174 8.50 17.34 -3.22
C LYS A 174 7.03 17.30 -2.82
N ILE A 175 6.69 16.25 -2.09
CA ILE A 175 5.39 16.12 -1.42
C ILE A 175 5.67 15.91 0.07
N PRO A 176 5.78 16.98 0.87
CA PRO A 176 5.79 16.86 2.32
C PRO A 176 4.41 16.39 2.79
N VAL A 177 4.43 15.43 3.70
CA VAL A 177 3.24 14.87 4.35
C VAL A 177 3.46 14.93 5.85
N THR A 178 2.43 15.33 6.58
CA THR A 178 2.44 15.41 8.04
C THR A 178 1.15 14.84 8.59
N PHE A 179 1.23 14.11 9.69
CA PHE A 179 0.08 13.64 10.46
C PHE A 179 0.45 13.38 11.92
N ASP A 180 -0.56 13.36 12.78
CA ASP A 180 -0.45 12.91 14.16
C ASP A 180 -0.98 11.49 14.28
N PHE A 181 -0.42 10.71 15.21
CA PHE A 181 -1.03 9.44 15.60
C PHE A 181 -2.24 9.67 16.51
N ALA A 182 -3.17 8.73 16.50
CA ALA A 182 -4.31 8.79 17.39
C ALA A 182 -3.85 8.71 18.87
N LEU A 183 -4.51 9.46 19.74
CA LEU A 183 -4.12 9.58 21.16
C LEU A 183 -4.26 8.28 21.95
N PHE A 184 -5.00 7.32 21.43
CA PHE A 184 -5.27 6.05 22.12
C PHE A 184 -4.27 4.94 21.78
N THR A 185 -3.33 5.20 20.88
CA THR A 185 -2.31 4.21 20.52
C THR A 185 -1.19 4.23 21.55
N SER A 186 -0.99 3.09 22.21
CA SER A 186 0.09 2.94 23.20
C SER A 186 1.41 2.58 22.51
N GLU A 187 2.49 3.28 22.89
CA GLU A 187 3.83 2.88 22.47
C GLU A 187 4.24 1.53 23.06
N ALA A 188 3.67 1.17 24.21
CA ALA A 188 3.97 -0.10 24.89
C ALA A 188 3.47 -1.33 24.10
N ASP A 189 2.44 -1.14 23.28
CA ASP A 189 1.82 -2.22 22.49
C ASP A 189 2.49 -2.37 21.10
N GLN A 190 3.49 -1.54 20.79
CA GLN A 190 4.21 -1.63 19.53
C GLN A 190 5.24 -2.76 19.57
N VAL A 191 5.18 -3.63 18.57
CA VAL A 191 6.13 -4.74 18.40
C VAL A 191 6.79 -4.67 17.03
N MET A 192 8.08 -4.95 17.02
CA MET A 192 8.89 -5.08 15.82
C MET A 192 8.85 -6.51 15.30
N LEU A 193 8.32 -6.68 14.09
CA LEU A 193 8.41 -7.91 13.32
C LEU A 193 9.71 -7.90 12.51
N SER A 194 10.63 -8.79 12.83
CA SER A 194 11.95 -8.83 12.18
C SER A 194 11.89 -9.40 10.77
N ILE A 195 12.72 -8.86 9.86
CA ILE A 195 12.88 -9.39 8.49
C ILE A 195 13.27 -10.88 8.48
N SER A 196 13.94 -11.37 9.51
CA SER A 196 14.31 -12.80 9.62
C SER A 196 13.10 -13.73 9.76
N GLN A 197 11.93 -13.22 10.09
CA GLN A 197 10.68 -13.97 10.18
C GLN A 197 10.02 -14.21 8.79
N PHE A 198 10.49 -13.52 7.76
CA PHE A 198 10.12 -13.75 6.35
C PHE A 198 11.09 -14.73 5.70
N SER A 199 10.65 -15.51 4.72
CA SER A 199 11.50 -16.47 4.01
C SER A 199 12.05 -15.94 2.68
N ALA A 200 11.20 -15.35 1.86
CA ALA A 200 11.53 -14.88 0.51
C ALA A 200 11.11 -13.43 0.24
N VAL A 201 10.16 -12.91 1.02
CA VAL A 201 9.64 -11.56 0.85
C VAL A 201 10.48 -10.56 1.61
N SER A 202 10.84 -9.46 0.96
CA SER A 202 11.44 -8.31 1.63
C SER A 202 10.44 -7.15 1.62
N PRO A 203 9.97 -6.67 2.78
CA PRO A 203 9.03 -5.54 2.86
C PRO A 203 9.51 -4.30 2.09
N LEU A 204 10.83 -4.08 1.97
CA LEU A 204 11.43 -2.97 1.21
C LEU A 204 11.33 -3.11 -0.31
N LYS A 205 10.97 -4.28 -0.82
CA LYS A 205 10.91 -4.57 -2.26
C LYS A 205 9.47 -4.75 -2.77
N LEU A 206 8.49 -4.75 -1.87
CA LEU A 206 7.10 -4.92 -2.25
C LEU A 206 6.55 -3.62 -2.80
N LYS A 207 6.04 -3.67 -4.01
CA LYS A 207 5.35 -2.54 -4.65
C LYS A 207 3.85 -2.78 -4.64
N GLY A 208 3.09 -1.70 -4.59
CA GLY A 208 1.63 -1.74 -4.64
C GLY A 208 1.07 -2.00 -6.03
N MET A 209 -0.25 -1.97 -6.11
CA MET A 209 -1.00 -2.06 -7.36
C MET A 209 -0.96 -0.72 -8.09
N LEU A 210 -0.95 -0.74 -9.42
CA LEU A 210 -1.04 0.41 -10.30
C LEU A 210 -2.36 0.38 -11.05
N ASP A 211 -3.02 1.53 -11.10
CA ASP A 211 -4.30 1.67 -11.79
C ASP A 211 -4.13 1.75 -13.31
N LEU A 212 -5.01 1.06 -14.02
CA LEU A 212 -5.10 1.06 -15.47
C LEU A 212 -6.32 1.84 -15.96
N VAL A 213 -6.16 2.47 -17.11
CA VAL A 213 -7.22 3.12 -17.86
C VAL A 213 -7.37 2.45 -19.21
N PHE A 214 -8.60 2.17 -19.58
CA PHE A 214 -8.98 1.46 -20.80
C PHE A 214 -9.68 2.38 -21.77
N THR A 215 -9.38 2.20 -23.05
CA THR A 215 -10.20 2.70 -24.15
C THR A 215 -10.62 1.50 -25.00
N ILE A 216 -11.90 1.15 -24.98
CA ILE A 216 -12.45 -0.04 -25.65
C ILE A 216 -13.12 0.36 -26.95
N THR A 217 -12.86 -0.40 -27.99
CA THR A 217 -13.55 -0.31 -29.28
C THR A 217 -14.05 -1.70 -29.67
N PRO A 218 -15.37 -1.95 -29.64
CA PRO A 218 -15.95 -3.20 -30.14
C PRO A 218 -15.65 -3.36 -31.63
N VAL A 219 -15.28 -4.58 -32.05
CA VAL A 219 -14.93 -4.90 -33.44
C VAL A 219 -15.95 -5.86 -34.05
N ALA A 220 -16.31 -6.90 -33.31
CA ALA A 220 -17.30 -7.90 -33.67
C ALA A 220 -17.78 -8.62 -32.41
N THR A 221 -18.87 -9.35 -32.49
CA THR A 221 -19.32 -10.20 -31.37
C THR A 221 -18.18 -11.13 -30.94
N GLY A 222 -17.81 -11.06 -29.65
CA GLY A 222 -16.68 -11.83 -29.07
C GLY A 222 -15.29 -11.25 -29.38
N SER A 223 -15.18 -10.01 -29.89
CA SER A 223 -13.89 -9.38 -30.19
C SER A 223 -13.88 -7.87 -29.97
N ILE A 224 -12.90 -7.39 -29.23
CA ILE A 224 -12.67 -5.97 -29.01
C ILE A 224 -11.21 -5.57 -29.30
N THR A 225 -11.00 -4.30 -29.61
CA THR A 225 -9.71 -3.66 -29.50
C THR A 225 -9.69 -2.83 -28.22
N ALA A 226 -8.68 -3.05 -27.39
CA ALA A 226 -8.47 -2.33 -26.14
C ALA A 226 -7.14 -1.60 -26.15
N GLN A 227 -7.14 -0.30 -25.89
CA GLN A 227 -5.94 0.44 -25.52
C GLN A 227 -5.87 0.52 -24.00
N ILE A 228 -4.81 -0.04 -23.42
CA ILE A 228 -4.62 -0.15 -21.98
C ILE A 228 -3.37 0.64 -21.57
N ASN A 229 -3.56 1.63 -20.70
CA ASN A 229 -2.52 2.52 -20.23
C ASN A 229 -2.54 2.64 -18.71
N PHE A 230 -1.39 2.99 -18.13
CA PHE A 230 -1.35 3.41 -16.73
C PHE A 230 -1.99 4.80 -16.55
N ILE A 231 -2.66 5.00 -15.42
CA ILE A 231 -3.28 6.29 -15.07
C ILE A 231 -2.24 7.42 -14.88
N TYR A 232 -0.98 7.06 -14.64
CA TYR A 232 0.10 8.00 -14.30
C TYR A 232 0.70 8.77 -15.50
N GLY A 233 0.24 8.48 -16.71
CA GLY A 233 0.64 9.23 -17.89
C GLY A 233 0.07 10.65 -17.92
N THR A 234 0.63 11.52 -18.76
CA THR A 234 0.06 12.83 -19.06
C THR A 234 -1.00 12.72 -20.16
N VAL A 235 -1.84 13.76 -20.32
CA VAL A 235 -2.90 13.78 -21.35
C VAL A 235 -2.33 13.54 -22.77
N GLY A 236 -1.11 14.00 -23.04
CA GLY A 236 -0.46 13.84 -24.34
C GLY A 236 0.55 12.69 -24.43
N ALA A 237 0.88 12.04 -23.30
CA ALA A 237 1.88 10.98 -23.24
C ALA A 237 1.44 9.90 -22.26
N LYS A 238 0.49 9.07 -22.69
CA LYS A 238 0.02 7.90 -21.95
C LYS A 238 1.13 6.87 -21.88
N ILE A 239 1.28 6.22 -20.71
CA ILE A 239 2.24 5.14 -20.51
C ILE A 239 1.53 3.82 -20.81
N PRO A 240 1.87 3.12 -21.90
CA PRO A 240 1.19 1.89 -22.27
C PRO A 240 1.53 0.74 -21.31
N TRP A 241 0.52 -0.02 -20.91
CA TRP A 241 0.74 -1.28 -20.23
C TRP A 241 0.99 -2.39 -21.27
N LYS A 242 2.13 -3.06 -21.16
CA LYS A 242 2.57 -4.10 -22.12
C LYS A 242 2.45 -5.53 -21.58
N GLY A 243 1.87 -5.69 -20.40
CA GLY A 243 1.81 -6.96 -19.67
C GLY A 243 0.48 -7.70 -19.71
N ALA A 244 -0.46 -7.33 -20.59
CA ALA A 244 -1.74 -7.99 -20.68
C ALA A 244 -1.60 -9.45 -21.20
N THR A 245 -2.14 -10.37 -20.43
CA THR A 245 -2.22 -11.80 -20.74
C THR A 245 -3.63 -12.30 -20.54
N ILE A 246 -3.95 -13.48 -21.06
CA ILE A 246 -5.27 -14.10 -20.86
C ILE A 246 -5.61 -14.19 -19.37
N SER A 247 -4.66 -14.58 -18.53
CA SER A 247 -4.86 -14.75 -17.08
C SER A 247 -4.97 -13.43 -16.29
N ALA A 248 -4.58 -12.31 -16.90
CA ALA A 248 -4.64 -10.99 -16.27
C ALA A 248 -5.90 -10.21 -16.64
N LEU A 249 -6.70 -10.70 -17.54
CA LEU A 249 -7.90 -10.05 -18.06
C LEU A 249 -9.14 -10.91 -17.83
N THR A 250 -10.26 -10.24 -17.53
CA THR A 250 -11.58 -10.87 -17.39
C THR A 250 -12.60 -10.02 -18.13
N VAL A 251 -13.43 -10.64 -18.95
CA VAL A 251 -14.58 -9.97 -19.56
C VAL A 251 -15.81 -10.29 -18.71
N VAL A 252 -16.44 -9.27 -18.18
CA VAL A 252 -17.65 -9.40 -17.36
C VAL A 252 -18.86 -9.02 -18.19
N ASN A 253 -19.82 -9.94 -18.28
CA ASN A 253 -21.11 -9.72 -18.92
C ASN A 253 -22.14 -9.32 -17.86
N GLU A 254 -22.46 -8.05 -17.79
CA GLU A 254 -23.39 -7.51 -16.80
C GLU A 254 -24.85 -7.89 -17.11
N THR A 255 -25.15 -8.19 -18.37
CA THR A 255 -26.51 -8.61 -18.77
C THR A 255 -26.83 -10.00 -18.24
N THR A 256 -25.88 -10.91 -18.25
CA THR A 256 -26.05 -12.30 -17.77
C THR A 256 -25.43 -12.53 -16.39
N VAL A 257 -24.81 -11.52 -15.79
CA VAL A 257 -24.08 -11.60 -14.51
C VAL A 257 -23.06 -12.74 -14.53
N SER A 258 -22.26 -12.82 -15.59
CA SER A 258 -21.26 -13.86 -15.78
C SER A 258 -19.91 -13.26 -16.17
N SER A 259 -18.84 -13.96 -15.87
CA SER A 259 -17.48 -13.55 -16.26
C SER A 259 -16.81 -14.69 -17.03
N ALA A 260 -15.93 -14.33 -17.97
CA ALA A 260 -15.13 -15.26 -18.73
C ALA A 260 -13.71 -14.73 -18.93
N SER A 261 -12.75 -15.63 -18.90
CA SER A 261 -11.41 -15.30 -19.37
C SER A 261 -11.41 -15.13 -20.88
N PRO A 262 -10.65 -14.18 -21.43
CA PRO A 262 -10.42 -14.10 -22.87
C PRO A 262 -9.90 -15.42 -23.43
N THR A 263 -10.26 -15.72 -24.66
CA THR A 263 -9.74 -16.89 -25.40
C THR A 263 -8.43 -16.59 -26.09
N ALA A 264 -8.21 -15.32 -26.48
CA ALA A 264 -6.95 -14.84 -27.03
C ALA A 264 -6.71 -13.37 -26.67
N VAL A 265 -5.45 -13.00 -26.46
CA VAL A 265 -4.97 -11.64 -26.24
C VAL A 265 -3.75 -11.44 -27.13
N THR A 266 -3.88 -10.56 -28.12
CA THR A 266 -2.79 -10.22 -29.06
C THR A 266 -2.34 -8.79 -28.84
N HIS A 267 -1.07 -8.57 -28.55
CA HIS A 267 -0.48 -7.25 -28.41
C HIS A 267 -0.12 -6.65 -29.78
N ASN A 268 -0.75 -5.53 -30.13
CA ASN A 268 -0.57 -4.86 -31.43
C ASN A 268 0.42 -3.68 -31.36
N GLY A 269 1.12 -3.50 -30.24
CA GLY A 269 2.04 -2.38 -29.99
C GLY A 269 1.41 -1.27 -29.15
N ASP A 270 2.24 -0.54 -28.41
CA ASP A 270 1.89 0.68 -27.64
C ASP A 270 0.64 0.56 -26.74
N GLY A 271 0.50 -0.60 -26.06
CA GLY A 271 -0.64 -0.85 -25.18
C GLY A 271 -1.95 -1.14 -25.92
N ASN A 272 -1.91 -1.35 -27.22
CA ASN A 272 -3.08 -1.78 -28.00
C ASN A 272 -3.14 -3.31 -28.04
N TYR A 273 -4.31 -3.84 -27.80
CA TYR A 273 -4.59 -5.28 -27.75
C TYR A 273 -5.83 -5.62 -28.56
N THR A 274 -5.77 -6.73 -29.28
CA THR A 274 -6.97 -7.41 -29.75
C THR A 274 -7.29 -8.52 -28.77
N ILE A 275 -8.49 -8.49 -28.21
CA ILE A 275 -8.96 -9.42 -27.19
C ILE A 275 -10.17 -10.16 -27.75
N THR A 276 -10.04 -11.49 -27.81
CA THR A 276 -11.13 -12.38 -28.22
C THR A 276 -11.66 -13.12 -26.99
N TYR A 277 -12.98 -13.23 -26.88
CA TYR A 277 -13.68 -13.89 -25.77
C TYR A 277 -14.91 -14.63 -26.26
N SER A 278 -15.53 -15.42 -25.38
CA SER A 278 -16.75 -16.19 -25.68
C SER A 278 -17.81 -15.93 -24.60
N GLY A 279 -19.03 -16.37 -24.84
CA GLY A 279 -20.11 -16.27 -23.85
C GLY A 279 -20.88 -14.95 -23.88
N SER A 280 -20.73 -14.15 -24.94
CA SER A 280 -21.54 -12.95 -25.18
C SER A 280 -22.44 -13.12 -26.38
N SER A 281 -23.44 -12.27 -26.47
CA SER A 281 -24.39 -12.17 -27.61
C SER A 281 -24.58 -10.67 -27.93
N ALA A 282 -24.92 -10.37 -29.18
CA ALA A 282 -25.20 -9.01 -29.59
C ALA A 282 -26.20 -8.32 -28.65
N GLY A 283 -25.94 -7.07 -28.31
CA GLY A 283 -26.75 -6.30 -27.36
C GLY A 283 -26.41 -6.48 -25.87
N ASN A 284 -25.55 -7.44 -25.52
CA ASN A 284 -25.09 -7.58 -24.14
C ASN A 284 -24.24 -6.38 -23.70
N LYS A 285 -24.36 -6.03 -22.44
CA LYS A 285 -23.51 -5.01 -21.80
C LYS A 285 -22.33 -5.67 -21.12
N LEU A 286 -21.13 -5.25 -21.48
CA LEU A 286 -19.89 -5.86 -21.07
C LEU A 286 -18.92 -4.81 -20.50
N HIS A 287 -18.02 -5.22 -19.61
CA HIS A 287 -16.81 -4.45 -19.28
C HIS A 287 -15.59 -5.39 -19.17
N LEU A 288 -14.41 -4.82 -19.32
CA LEU A 288 -13.13 -5.51 -19.21
C LEU A 288 -12.49 -5.16 -17.88
N GLU A 289 -12.14 -6.16 -17.13
CA GLU A 289 -11.35 -6.04 -15.90
C GLU A 289 -9.92 -6.52 -16.15
N ALA A 290 -8.96 -5.84 -15.54
CA ALA A 290 -7.58 -6.33 -15.45
C ALA A 290 -7.18 -6.45 -14.00
N PHE A 291 -6.56 -7.58 -13.67
CA PHE A 291 -5.98 -7.82 -12.37
C PHE A 291 -4.75 -8.71 -12.50
N LYS A 292 -3.60 -8.20 -12.10
CA LYS A 292 -2.35 -8.96 -12.01
C LYS A 292 -1.68 -8.61 -10.70
N THR A 293 -1.39 -9.60 -9.89
CA THR A 293 -0.78 -9.42 -8.56
C THR A 293 0.63 -8.83 -8.63
N ALA A 294 0.98 -7.98 -7.66
CA ALA A 294 2.36 -7.60 -7.37
C ALA A 294 3.16 -8.83 -6.93
N THR A 295 4.44 -8.86 -7.23
CA THR A 295 5.33 -9.98 -6.87
C THR A 295 6.40 -9.57 -5.87
N ALA A 296 6.99 -10.55 -5.18
CA ALA A 296 8.11 -10.34 -4.28
C ALA A 296 9.38 -9.80 -4.99
N ASN A 297 9.42 -9.84 -6.32
CA ASN A 297 10.57 -9.45 -7.14
C ASN A 297 10.59 -7.96 -7.53
N ASN A 298 9.99 -7.10 -6.71
CA ASN A 298 9.95 -5.66 -6.95
C ASN A 298 9.15 -5.25 -8.22
N GLU A 299 8.14 -6.05 -8.58
CA GLU A 299 7.21 -5.76 -9.67
C GLU A 299 5.89 -5.24 -9.11
N ASN A 300 5.34 -4.19 -9.73
CA ASN A 300 4.00 -3.72 -9.42
C ASN A 300 2.95 -4.71 -9.91
N GLY A 301 1.89 -4.88 -9.13
CA GLY A 301 0.65 -5.41 -9.64
C GLY A 301 -0.09 -4.34 -10.47
N VAL A 302 -1.14 -4.74 -11.13
CA VAL A 302 -2.01 -3.84 -11.88
C VAL A 302 -3.47 -4.20 -11.68
N GLU A 303 -4.32 -3.18 -11.68
CA GLU A 303 -5.77 -3.35 -11.65
C GLU A 303 -6.46 -2.25 -12.45
N GLY A 304 -7.68 -2.51 -12.86
CA GLY A 304 -8.52 -1.50 -13.49
C GLY A 304 -9.71 -2.12 -14.20
N ASN A 305 -10.73 -1.30 -14.39
CA ASN A 305 -11.95 -1.65 -15.08
C ASN A 305 -12.19 -0.69 -16.24
N SER A 306 -12.65 -1.21 -17.36
CA SER A 306 -13.07 -0.37 -18.48
C SER A 306 -14.43 0.25 -18.19
N ALA A 307 -14.78 1.29 -18.96
CA ALA A 307 -16.17 1.67 -19.12
C ALA A 307 -16.95 0.51 -19.75
N GLN A 308 -18.26 0.48 -19.49
CA GLN A 308 -19.17 -0.48 -20.10
C GLN A 308 -19.30 -0.23 -21.60
N TRP A 309 -19.37 -1.26 -22.41
CA TRP A 309 -19.73 -1.19 -23.84
C TRP A 309 -20.88 -2.13 -24.15
N THR A 310 -21.51 -1.90 -25.31
CA THR A 310 -22.53 -2.80 -25.84
C THR A 310 -21.91 -3.70 -26.91
N GLU A 311 -22.17 -5.00 -26.82
CA GLU A 311 -21.70 -5.99 -27.78
C GLU A 311 -22.40 -5.80 -29.14
N LEU A 312 -21.63 -5.91 -30.22
CA LEU A 312 -22.09 -5.71 -31.59
C LEU A 312 -22.91 -6.88 -32.12
#